data_a41df7fa42a864741e8506265662ff53
#
_entry.id   a41df7fa42a864741e8506265662ff53
#
_cell.length_a   1.000
_cell.length_b   1.000
_cell.length_c   1.000
_cell.angle_alpha   90.00
_cell.angle_beta   90.00
_cell.angle_gamma   90.00
#
_symmetry.space_group_name_H-M   'P 1'
#
loop_
_entity.id
_entity.type
_entity.pdbx_description
1 polymer ?
#
loop_
_entity_poly.entity_id
_entity_poly.type
_entity_poly.pdbx_seq_one_letter_code
_entity_poly.pdbx_strand_id
1 'polypeptide(L)'
;MKKIKLIFLVLICTSLINCAKRGIPEGGPKDEDPPILVNAEPVENSINFDQKRIRLYFNEYIKLKDFRKQLVVSPPLDKSFYSISPQSGASKYIQIDIKEKLDKDNTYVFNFGQSVVDNNEENKLPFFKYAFSTGEYVDSLH
;
A
#
# COMPACT_ATOMS: atom_id res chain seq x y z
N MET A 1 42.74 -27.80 -51.93
CA MET A 1 41.74 -26.67 -51.85
C MET A 1 40.34 -27.12 -51.39
N LYS A 2 39.75 -28.19 -51.86
CA LYS A 2 38.42 -28.67 -51.39
C LYS A 2 38.38 -29.09 -49.94
N LYS A 3 39.43 -29.75 -49.39
CA LYS A 3 39.51 -30.18 -48.00
C LYS A 3 39.60 -29.01 -47.02
N ILE A 4 40.29 -27.93 -47.39
CA ILE A 4 40.41 -26.72 -46.57
C ILE A 4 39.06 -25.99 -46.47
N LYS A 5 38.32 -25.90 -47.56
CA LYS A 5 36.99 -25.32 -47.59
C LYS A 5 35.98 -26.11 -46.70
N LEU A 6 36.10 -27.43 -46.70
CA LEU A 6 35.26 -28.27 -45.86
C LEU A 6 35.56 -28.08 -44.36
N ILE A 7 36.84 -27.99 -43.99
CA ILE A 7 37.26 -27.77 -42.58
C ILE A 7 36.76 -26.37 -42.14
N PHE A 8 36.84 -25.36 -42.99
CA PHE A 8 36.37 -24.01 -42.66
C PHE A 8 34.84 -23.96 -42.48
N LEU A 9 34.09 -24.70 -43.29
CA LEU A 9 32.65 -24.82 -43.19
C LEU A 9 32.22 -25.50 -41.88
N VAL A 10 32.90 -26.56 -41.47
CA VAL A 10 32.63 -27.27 -40.20
C VAL A 10 32.94 -26.37 -39.01
N LEU A 11 34.03 -25.58 -39.05
CA LEU A 11 34.40 -24.66 -38.00
C LEU A 11 33.35 -23.53 -37.80
N ILE A 12 32.76 -23.03 -38.90
CA ILE A 12 31.70 -22.03 -38.85
C ILE A 12 30.40 -22.62 -38.28
N CYS A 13 30.06 -23.87 -38.60
CA CYS A 13 28.85 -24.49 -38.07
C CYS A 13 28.93 -24.78 -36.56
N THR A 14 30.12 -25.03 -36.01
CA THR A 14 30.28 -25.26 -34.55
C THR A 14 30.20 -23.98 -33.72
N SER A 15 30.46 -22.82 -34.31
CA SER A 15 30.36 -21.51 -33.61
C SER A 15 28.90 -21.01 -33.46
N LEU A 16 27.92 -21.63 -34.10
CA LEU A 16 26.52 -21.23 -34.03
C LEU A 16 25.71 -21.92 -32.91
N ILE A 17 26.33 -22.88 -32.17
CA ILE A 17 25.66 -23.57 -31.06
C ILE A 17 25.92 -22.86 -29.73
N ASN A 18 25.79 -21.56 -29.70
CA ASN A 18 25.86 -20.82 -28.46
C ASN A 18 24.44 -20.63 -27.93
N CYS A 19 23.88 -21.66 -27.32
CA CYS A 19 22.65 -21.55 -26.51
C CYS A 19 22.95 -20.69 -25.28
N ALA A 20 22.75 -19.40 -25.38
CA ALA A 20 22.69 -18.54 -24.22
C ALA A 20 21.51 -19.00 -23.35
N LYS A 21 21.76 -19.71 -22.24
CA LYS A 21 20.77 -19.89 -21.17
C LYS A 21 20.39 -18.51 -20.69
N ARG A 22 19.19 -18.04 -21.04
CA ARG A 22 18.57 -16.91 -20.36
C ARG A 22 18.27 -17.38 -18.95
N GLY A 23 19.14 -17.02 -18.00
CA GLY A 23 18.83 -17.12 -16.60
C GLY A 23 17.62 -16.24 -16.35
N ILE A 24 16.49 -16.84 -15.98
CA ILE A 24 15.39 -16.08 -15.38
C ILE A 24 15.95 -15.62 -14.04
N PRO A 25 16.00 -14.30 -13.75
CA PRO A 25 16.39 -13.86 -12.42
C PRO A 25 15.38 -14.47 -11.45
N GLU A 26 15.82 -15.42 -10.65
CA GLU A 26 15.04 -15.91 -9.51
C GLU A 26 14.95 -14.71 -8.56
N GLY A 27 13.73 -14.22 -8.33
CA GLY A 27 13.45 -13.22 -7.31
C GLY A 27 13.95 -13.72 -5.95
N GLY A 28 14.28 -12.80 -5.06
CA GLY A 28 14.61 -13.14 -3.67
C GLY A 28 13.47 -13.95 -3.00
N PRO A 29 13.64 -14.39 -1.75
CA PRO A 29 12.59 -15.01 -0.99
C PRO A 29 11.37 -14.08 -0.99
N LYS A 30 10.18 -14.69 -1.10
CA LYS A 30 8.92 -13.96 -1.07
C LYS A 30 8.80 -13.22 0.26
N ASP A 31 8.44 -11.95 0.22
CA ASP A 31 8.11 -11.18 1.41
C ASP A 31 6.75 -11.65 1.95
N GLU A 32 6.68 -11.92 3.26
CA GLU A 32 5.46 -12.35 3.95
C GLU A 32 5.04 -11.33 5.03
N ASP A 33 5.81 -10.26 5.21
CA ASP A 33 5.54 -9.26 6.21
C ASP A 33 4.47 -8.27 5.74
N PRO A 34 3.49 -7.90 6.58
CA PRO A 34 2.53 -6.87 6.26
C PRO A 34 3.16 -5.47 6.35
N PRO A 35 2.61 -4.48 5.63
CA PRO A 35 3.05 -3.09 5.75
C PRO A 35 2.87 -2.57 7.18
N ILE A 36 3.76 -1.66 7.60
CA ILE A 36 3.76 -1.07 8.94
C ILE A 36 3.52 0.43 8.83
N LEU A 37 2.61 0.96 9.65
CA LEU A 37 2.44 2.41 9.83
C LEU A 37 3.68 2.97 10.52
N VAL A 38 4.38 3.91 9.87
CA VAL A 38 5.61 4.53 10.40
C VAL A 38 5.40 5.96 10.90
N ASN A 39 4.39 6.65 10.39
CA ASN A 39 4.04 7.99 10.81
C ASN A 39 2.57 8.31 10.50
N ALA A 40 1.96 9.22 11.25
CA ALA A 40 0.63 9.75 11.01
C ALA A 40 0.62 11.26 11.24
N GLU A 41 -0.04 11.99 10.37
CA GLU A 41 -0.19 13.46 10.44
C GLU A 41 -1.69 13.83 10.29
N PRO A 42 -2.34 14.28 11.39
CA PRO A 42 -1.82 14.33 12.76
C PRO A 42 -1.56 12.94 13.36
N VAL A 43 -0.85 12.90 14.48
CA VAL A 43 -0.56 11.62 15.17
C VAL A 43 -1.85 10.92 15.57
N GLU A 44 -1.80 9.60 15.65
CA GLU A 44 -2.93 8.79 16.11
C GLU A 44 -3.36 9.23 17.52
N ASN A 45 -4.67 9.22 17.77
CA ASN A 45 -5.29 9.69 19.01
C ASN A 45 -5.07 11.17 19.31
N SER A 46 -4.82 12.00 18.29
CA SER A 46 -4.77 13.45 18.44
C SER A 46 -6.14 14.00 18.90
N ILE A 47 -6.10 15.06 19.69
CA ILE A 47 -7.26 15.77 20.23
C ILE A 47 -7.38 17.15 19.58
N ASN A 48 -8.55 17.79 19.74
CA ASN A 48 -8.85 19.13 19.19
C ASN A 48 -8.58 19.20 17.69
N PHE A 49 -8.94 18.13 16.97
CA PHE A 49 -8.74 18.05 15.52
C PHE A 49 -9.57 19.09 14.80
N ASP A 50 -8.89 19.98 14.06
CA ASP A 50 -9.48 21.04 13.24
C ASP A 50 -8.94 21.04 11.79
N GLN A 51 -8.14 20.04 11.43
CA GLN A 51 -7.48 19.94 10.14
C GLN A 51 -8.43 19.39 9.08
N LYS A 52 -8.09 19.65 7.82
CA LYS A 52 -8.84 19.10 6.67
C LYS A 52 -8.19 17.88 6.05
N ARG A 53 -7.04 17.46 6.57
CA ARG A 53 -6.25 16.38 5.97
C ARG A 53 -5.55 15.55 7.00
N ILE A 54 -5.59 14.23 6.79
CA ILE A 54 -4.86 13.23 7.55
C ILE A 54 -4.00 12.46 6.57
N ARG A 55 -2.74 12.18 6.93
CA ARG A 55 -1.85 11.30 6.17
C ARG A 55 -1.27 10.23 7.07
N LEU A 56 -1.35 8.99 6.59
CA LEU A 56 -0.89 7.78 7.28
C LEU A 56 0.21 7.17 6.44
N TYR A 57 1.46 7.26 6.88
CA TYR A 57 2.64 6.85 6.12
C TYR A 57 3.07 5.43 6.49
N PHE A 58 3.44 4.64 5.49
CA PHE A 58 3.88 3.26 5.64
C PHE A 58 5.36 3.10 5.27
N ASN A 59 5.98 2.04 5.81
CA ASN A 59 7.37 1.66 5.51
C ASN A 59 7.57 1.34 4.03
N GLU A 60 6.52 0.91 3.33
CA GLU A 60 6.53 0.45 1.96
C GLU A 60 5.35 0.97 1.13
N TYR A 61 5.30 0.64 -0.16
CA TYR A 61 4.16 0.95 -1.02
C TYR A 61 2.97 0.05 -0.71
N ILE A 62 1.82 0.66 -0.45
CA ILE A 62 0.57 -0.02 -0.14
C ILE A 62 -0.48 0.21 -1.22
N LYS A 63 -1.46 -0.68 -1.26
CA LYS A 63 -2.72 -0.54 -2.01
C LYS A 63 -3.90 -0.62 -1.05
N LEU A 64 -5.03 -0.03 -1.45
CA LEU A 64 -6.30 -0.20 -0.76
C LEU A 64 -7.18 -1.18 -1.55
N LYS A 65 -7.24 -2.44 -1.07
CA LYS A 65 -7.99 -3.52 -1.71
C LYS A 65 -9.39 -3.64 -1.11
N ASP A 66 -10.41 -3.52 -1.94
CA ASP A 66 -11.82 -3.60 -1.52
C ASP A 66 -12.21 -2.67 -0.35
N PHE A 67 -11.47 -1.57 -0.14
CA PHE A 67 -11.62 -0.71 1.03
C PHE A 67 -13.04 -0.13 1.17
N ARG A 68 -13.75 0.13 0.06
CA ARG A 68 -15.12 0.65 0.10
C ARG A 68 -16.12 -0.30 0.75
N LYS A 69 -15.80 -1.60 0.80
CA LYS A 69 -16.62 -2.64 1.46
C LYS A 69 -16.20 -2.87 2.91
N GLN A 70 -14.92 -2.60 3.23
CA GLN A 70 -14.34 -2.90 4.53
C GLN A 70 -14.25 -1.67 5.45
N LEU A 71 -14.21 -0.46 4.86
CA LEU A 71 -14.09 0.76 5.64
C LEU A 71 -15.34 1.00 6.47
N VAL A 72 -15.14 1.08 7.77
CA VAL A 72 -16.14 1.49 8.75
C VAL A 72 -15.66 2.78 9.40
N VAL A 73 -16.49 3.82 9.37
CA VAL A 73 -16.25 5.09 10.05
C VAL A 73 -17.21 5.20 11.23
N SER A 74 -16.69 5.48 12.42
CA SER A 74 -17.47 5.64 13.66
C SER A 74 -17.10 6.99 14.31
N PRO A 75 -18.06 7.85 14.70
CA PRO A 75 -19.48 7.78 14.33
C PRO A 75 -19.68 7.77 12.81
N PRO A 76 -20.82 7.23 12.30
CA PRO A 76 -21.06 7.16 10.87
C PRO A 76 -21.01 8.55 10.22
N LEU A 77 -20.23 8.68 9.16
CA LEU A 77 -20.16 9.88 8.33
C LEU A 77 -20.72 9.60 6.94
N ASP A 78 -21.43 10.56 6.38
CA ASP A 78 -21.80 10.50 4.96
C ASP A 78 -20.52 10.48 4.10
N LYS A 79 -20.58 9.71 3.01
CA LYS A 79 -19.44 9.58 2.08
C LYS A 79 -19.05 10.89 1.39
N SER A 80 -19.89 11.90 1.41
CA SER A 80 -19.59 13.25 0.93
C SER A 80 -18.66 14.02 1.86
N PHE A 81 -18.62 13.68 3.16
CA PHE A 81 -17.85 14.37 4.18
C PHE A 81 -16.35 14.10 4.11
N TYR A 82 -15.94 13.03 3.44
CA TYR A 82 -14.52 12.68 3.32
C TYR A 82 -14.18 12.04 1.97
N SER A 83 -12.91 12.02 1.65
CA SER A 83 -12.39 11.20 0.56
C SER A 83 -11.08 10.54 0.98
N ILE A 84 -10.85 9.35 0.44
CA ILE A 84 -9.65 8.54 0.74
C ILE A 84 -8.88 8.28 -0.54
N SER A 85 -7.56 8.40 -0.48
CA SER A 85 -6.65 8.02 -1.54
C SER A 85 -5.49 7.17 -0.98
N PRO A 86 -4.88 6.30 -1.81
CA PRO A 86 -5.12 6.09 -3.22
C PRO A 86 -6.43 5.33 -3.48
N GLN A 87 -7.16 5.70 -4.54
CA GLN A 87 -8.33 4.93 -4.99
C GLN A 87 -7.96 3.83 -5.99
N SER A 88 -6.78 3.96 -6.58
CA SER A 88 -6.14 2.99 -7.48
C SER A 88 -4.63 3.18 -7.42
N GLY A 89 -3.89 2.12 -7.80
CA GLY A 89 -2.43 2.13 -7.76
C GLY A 89 -1.86 2.02 -6.36
N ALA A 90 -0.55 2.20 -6.26
CA ALA A 90 0.20 2.11 -5.01
C ALA A 90 0.64 3.48 -4.50
N SER A 91 0.75 3.63 -3.18
CA SER A 91 1.23 4.84 -2.51
C SER A 91 2.00 4.47 -1.25
N LYS A 92 2.90 5.34 -0.79
CA LYS A 92 3.54 5.20 0.53
C LYS A 92 2.69 5.75 1.68
N TYR A 93 1.54 6.32 1.39
CA TYR A 93 0.64 6.85 2.40
C TYR A 93 -0.83 6.70 1.99
N ILE A 94 -1.70 6.63 2.99
CA ILE A 94 -3.14 6.87 2.83
C ILE A 94 -3.38 8.33 3.18
N GLN A 95 -4.15 9.04 2.35
CA GLN A 95 -4.62 10.37 2.65
C GLN A 95 -6.15 10.36 2.82
N ILE A 96 -6.62 10.96 3.91
CA ILE A 96 -8.02 11.21 4.19
C ILE A 96 -8.23 12.72 4.14
N ASP A 97 -9.01 13.21 3.19
CA ASP A 97 -9.40 14.61 3.13
C ASP A 97 -10.80 14.77 3.74
N ILE A 98 -10.92 15.59 4.77
CA ILE A 98 -12.17 15.96 5.42
C ILE A 98 -12.74 17.18 4.70
N LYS A 99 -13.92 17.03 4.10
CA LYS A 99 -14.54 18.04 3.24
C LYS A 99 -15.54 18.93 3.97
N GLU A 100 -16.20 18.35 4.96
CA GLU A 100 -17.23 19.02 5.74
C GLU A 100 -16.80 19.14 7.20
N LYS A 101 -17.45 20.04 7.92
CA LYS A 101 -17.16 20.23 9.34
C LYS A 101 -17.67 19.03 10.13
N LEU A 102 -16.80 18.46 10.93
CA LEU A 102 -17.12 17.39 11.85
C LEU A 102 -17.83 17.95 13.11
N ASP A 103 -18.63 17.10 13.73
CA ASP A 103 -19.26 17.44 15.01
C ASP A 103 -18.20 17.62 16.09
N LYS A 104 -18.47 18.50 17.04
CA LYS A 104 -17.58 18.79 18.17
C LYS A 104 -17.64 17.66 19.20
N ASP A 105 -16.57 17.53 19.98
CA ASP A 105 -16.47 16.62 21.12
C ASP A 105 -16.76 15.15 20.78
N ASN A 106 -16.36 14.73 19.58
CA ASN A 106 -16.52 13.36 19.12
C ASN A 106 -15.17 12.71 18.79
N THR A 107 -15.05 11.44 19.11
CA THR A 107 -13.94 10.59 18.65
C THR A 107 -14.32 9.90 17.35
N TYR A 108 -13.55 10.16 16.31
CA TYR A 108 -13.72 9.55 14.98
C TYR A 108 -12.72 8.43 14.77
N VAL A 109 -13.19 7.29 14.28
CA VAL A 109 -12.37 6.13 13.95
C VAL A 109 -12.59 5.74 12.51
N PHE A 110 -11.52 5.69 11.74
CA PHE A 110 -11.49 5.11 10.41
C PHE A 110 -10.91 3.70 10.51
N ASN A 111 -11.76 2.69 10.46
CA ASN A 111 -11.36 1.29 10.50
C ASN A 111 -11.31 0.73 9.08
N PHE A 112 -10.12 0.43 8.60
CA PHE A 112 -9.84 -0.09 7.25
C PHE A 112 -9.96 -1.63 7.17
N GLY A 113 -10.16 -2.31 8.31
CA GLY A 113 -10.22 -3.77 8.36
C GLY A 113 -8.92 -4.41 7.87
N GLN A 114 -9.01 -5.17 6.80
CA GLN A 114 -7.89 -5.83 6.12
C GLN A 114 -7.65 -5.27 4.71
N SER A 115 -8.11 -4.06 4.43
CA SER A 115 -8.03 -3.48 3.10
C SER A 115 -6.66 -2.90 2.75
N VAL A 116 -5.82 -2.61 3.76
CA VAL A 116 -4.44 -2.15 3.54
C VAL A 116 -3.56 -3.35 3.27
N VAL A 117 -2.97 -3.39 2.09
CA VAL A 117 -2.08 -4.48 1.67
C VAL A 117 -0.81 -3.90 1.06
N ASP A 118 0.31 -4.62 1.13
CA ASP A 118 1.50 -4.24 0.39
C ASP A 118 1.27 -4.29 -1.13
N ASN A 119 2.13 -3.62 -1.88
CA ASN A 119 1.97 -3.51 -3.33
C ASN A 119 2.36 -4.78 -4.09
N ASN A 120 3.28 -5.57 -3.58
CA ASN A 120 3.92 -6.66 -4.32
C ASN A 120 3.21 -7.99 -4.08
N GLU A 121 3.18 -8.46 -2.85
CA GLU A 121 2.68 -9.77 -2.45
C GLU A 121 1.23 -9.72 -1.93
N GLU A 122 0.70 -8.53 -1.67
CA GLU A 122 -0.62 -8.27 -1.10
C GLU A 122 -0.77 -8.82 0.33
N ASN A 123 0.32 -8.80 1.12
CA ASN A 123 0.27 -9.10 2.54
C ASN A 123 -0.62 -8.08 3.26
N LYS A 124 -1.57 -8.58 4.03
CA LYS A 124 -2.60 -7.73 4.64
C LYS A 124 -2.14 -7.18 5.98
N LEU A 125 -2.28 -5.87 6.18
CA LEU A 125 -2.23 -5.28 7.52
C LEU A 125 -3.56 -5.55 8.24
N PRO A 126 -3.59 -6.45 9.24
CA PRO A 126 -4.84 -6.84 9.89
C PRO A 126 -5.36 -5.74 10.83
N PHE A 127 -6.67 -5.54 10.83
CA PHE A 127 -7.39 -4.67 11.77
C PHE A 127 -6.88 -3.23 11.85
N PHE A 128 -6.38 -2.69 10.73
CA PHE A 128 -5.84 -1.34 10.71
C PHE A 128 -6.93 -0.30 10.94
N LYS A 129 -6.73 0.52 11.96
CA LYS A 129 -7.60 1.64 12.30
C LYS A 129 -6.78 2.88 12.63
N TYR A 130 -7.38 4.05 12.46
CA TYR A 130 -6.84 5.35 12.85
C TYR A 130 -7.93 6.14 13.55
N ALA A 131 -7.60 6.73 14.70
CA ALA A 131 -8.53 7.49 15.54
C ALA A 131 -8.02 8.89 15.84
N PHE A 132 -8.95 9.84 15.99
CA PHE A 132 -8.70 11.20 16.46
C PHE A 132 -9.97 11.77 17.12
N SER A 133 -9.84 12.84 17.88
CA SER A 133 -10.97 13.52 18.50
C SER A 133 -11.04 14.99 18.12
N THR A 134 -12.24 15.50 17.89
CA THR A 134 -12.54 16.93 17.76
C THR A 134 -12.69 17.63 19.11
N GLY A 135 -12.71 16.86 20.21
CA GLY A 135 -12.76 17.32 21.60
C GLY A 135 -11.42 17.22 22.32
N GLU A 136 -11.45 17.40 23.60
CA GLU A 136 -10.26 17.44 24.48
C GLU A 136 -9.77 16.04 24.91
N TYR A 137 -10.50 14.99 24.57
CA TYR A 137 -10.15 13.60 24.89
C TYR A 137 -10.53 12.66 23.75
N VAL A 138 -9.90 11.49 23.73
CA VAL A 138 -10.25 10.40 22.85
C VAL A 138 -10.99 9.34 23.68
N ASP A 139 -12.20 8.98 23.25
CA ASP A 139 -12.96 7.92 23.92
C ASP A 139 -12.22 6.58 23.81
N SER A 140 -12.09 5.88 24.91
CA SER A 140 -11.57 4.50 24.90
C SER A 140 -12.59 3.61 24.21
N LEU A 141 -12.29 3.18 23.00
CA LEU A 141 -13.08 2.17 22.32
C LEU A 141 -12.73 0.80 22.93
N HIS A 142 -13.62 0.29 23.73
CA HIS A 142 -13.55 -1.07 24.25
C HIS A 142 -14.02 -2.10 23.21
#